data_9dcbb1804d00c2b4e3c4428176764116
#
_entry.id   9dcbb1804d00c2b4e3c4428176764116
#
_cell.length_a   1.000
_cell.length_b   1.000
_cell.length_c   1.000
_cell.angle_alpha   90.00
_cell.angle_beta   90.00
_cell.angle_gamma   90.00
#
_symmetry.space_group_name_H-M   'P 1'
#
loop_
_entity.id
_entity.type
_entity.pdbx_description
1 polymer ?
#
loop_
_entity_poly.entity_id
_entity_poly.type
_entity_poly.pdbx_seq_one_letter_code
_entity_poly.pdbx_strand_id
1 'polypeptide(L)'
;MLAEILIAYIVALLINKHKSKSILVLGIVIHVGLLCVFKYTDFIVSNINSLFNTNLSLLRLAIPIGISFYTFQILSYEIDVYRGKVKVQRNLLKLATYVTLFPQLIAGPIVRYETIEKELDERKETKEDFAYGVTRFTTGLAKKVLIANMLGELCKVFLNGTEKSVAFYWIYGIAYALQIYFDFSAYSDMAIGLGRMFGFHFLENFNYPYISKSITEFWRRWHISLSSRFK
;
A
#
# COMPACT_ATOMS: atom_id res chain seq x y z
N MET A 1 14.14 5.73 -1.49
CA MET A 1 13.33 5.38 -2.65
C MET A 1 14.16 5.25 -3.92
N LEU A 2 14.82 6.33 -4.47
CA LEU A 2 15.58 6.22 -5.73
C LEU A 2 16.70 5.17 -5.69
N ALA A 3 17.45 5.11 -4.59
CA ALA A 3 18.48 4.08 -4.41
C ALA A 3 17.89 2.65 -4.43
N GLU A 4 16.72 2.43 -3.80
CA GLU A 4 16.06 1.12 -3.82
C GLU A 4 15.55 0.74 -5.20
N ILE A 5 15.06 1.69 -5.99
CA ILE A 5 14.68 1.46 -7.39
C ILE A 5 15.89 1.02 -8.22
N LEU A 6 17.03 1.67 -8.02
CA LEU A 6 18.27 1.30 -8.73
C LEU A 6 18.75 -0.10 -8.32
N ILE A 7 18.71 -0.42 -7.03
CA ILE A 7 19.05 -1.75 -6.52
C ILE A 7 18.10 -2.79 -7.13
N ALA A 8 16.79 -2.55 -7.07
CA ALA A 8 15.78 -3.45 -7.65
C ALA A 8 15.98 -3.68 -9.16
N TYR A 9 16.33 -2.63 -9.89
CA TYR A 9 16.63 -2.73 -11.31
C TYR A 9 17.83 -3.66 -11.58
N ILE A 10 18.93 -3.46 -10.85
CA ILE A 10 20.14 -4.28 -10.99
C ILE A 10 19.84 -5.73 -10.57
N VAL A 11 19.20 -5.93 -9.43
CA VAL A 11 18.84 -7.26 -8.90
C VAL A 11 17.95 -8.01 -9.90
N ALA A 12 16.91 -7.36 -10.44
CA ALA A 12 16.02 -7.97 -11.42
C ALA A 12 16.74 -8.36 -12.71
N LEU A 13 17.68 -7.55 -13.22
CA LEU A 13 18.50 -7.90 -14.37
C LEU A 13 19.40 -9.12 -14.10
N LEU A 14 20.01 -9.18 -12.90
CA LEU A 14 20.84 -10.31 -12.48
C LEU A 14 20.00 -11.59 -12.30
N ILE A 15 18.82 -11.50 -11.70
CA ILE A 15 17.86 -12.61 -11.58
C ILE A 15 17.51 -13.15 -12.97
N ASN A 16 17.18 -12.26 -13.91
CA ASN A 16 16.81 -12.68 -15.27
C ASN A 16 17.97 -13.35 -16.00
N LYS A 17 19.20 -12.88 -15.78
CA LYS A 17 20.41 -13.43 -16.43
C LYS A 17 20.80 -14.79 -15.86
N HIS A 18 20.80 -14.94 -14.53
CA HIS A 18 21.36 -16.11 -13.86
C HIS A 18 20.31 -17.08 -13.31
N LYS A 19 19.04 -16.66 -13.21
CA LYS A 19 17.92 -17.42 -12.61
C LYS A 19 18.27 -18.00 -11.23
N SER A 20 19.08 -17.28 -10.45
CA SER A 20 19.65 -17.75 -9.18
C SER A 20 18.75 -17.35 -8.01
N LYS A 21 18.39 -18.34 -7.18
CA LYS A 21 17.69 -18.10 -5.91
C LYS A 21 18.52 -17.25 -4.94
N SER A 22 19.85 -17.38 -4.94
CA SER A 22 20.73 -16.62 -4.07
C SER A 22 20.68 -15.11 -4.37
N ILE A 23 20.57 -14.74 -5.65
CA ILE A 23 20.45 -13.32 -6.05
C ILE A 23 19.11 -12.77 -5.58
N LEU A 24 18.01 -13.54 -5.71
CA LEU A 24 16.71 -13.12 -5.18
C LEU A 24 16.76 -12.93 -3.65
N VAL A 25 17.33 -13.89 -2.92
CA VAL A 25 17.47 -13.80 -1.46
C VAL A 25 18.30 -12.57 -1.07
N LEU A 26 19.38 -12.29 -1.79
CA LEU A 26 20.19 -11.10 -1.55
C LEU A 26 19.38 -9.82 -1.75
N GLY A 27 18.59 -9.72 -2.83
CA GLY A 27 17.68 -8.59 -3.07
C GLY A 27 16.68 -8.41 -1.93
N ILE A 28 16.02 -9.50 -1.51
CA ILE A 28 15.09 -9.48 -0.37
C ILE A 28 15.78 -8.97 0.90
N VAL A 29 16.96 -9.49 1.22
CA VAL A 29 17.72 -9.09 2.43
C VAL A 29 18.09 -7.61 2.37
N ILE A 30 18.50 -7.09 1.22
CA ILE A 30 18.84 -5.66 1.06
C ILE A 30 17.59 -4.79 1.29
N HIS A 31 16.48 -5.07 0.61
CA HIS A 31 15.27 -4.25 0.69
C HIS A 31 14.62 -4.32 2.08
N VAL A 32 14.51 -5.51 2.67
CA VAL A 32 14.00 -5.69 4.03
C VAL A 32 14.96 -5.06 5.05
N GLY A 33 16.27 -5.19 4.84
CA GLY A 33 17.28 -4.55 5.69
C GLY A 33 17.14 -3.03 5.70
N LEU A 34 16.99 -2.40 4.54
CA LEU A 34 16.74 -0.95 4.44
C LEU A 34 15.44 -0.56 5.14
N LEU A 35 14.36 -1.31 4.93
CA LEU A 35 13.10 -1.08 5.64
C LEU A 35 13.29 -1.16 7.16
N CYS A 36 14.03 -2.17 7.65
CA CYS A 36 14.33 -2.34 9.07
C CYS A 36 15.14 -1.17 9.62
N VAL A 37 16.16 -0.71 8.91
CA VAL A 37 16.98 0.43 9.33
C VAL A 37 16.11 1.68 9.49
N PHE A 38 15.30 2.04 8.52
CA PHE A 38 14.50 3.27 8.62
C PHE A 38 13.35 3.17 9.62
N LYS A 39 12.75 2.00 9.79
CA LYS A 39 11.50 1.86 10.56
C LYS A 39 11.71 1.34 11.97
N TYR A 40 12.71 0.49 12.19
CA TYR A 40 12.82 -0.26 13.44
C TYR A 40 14.09 0.02 14.23
N THR A 41 15.03 0.85 13.73
CA THR A 41 16.28 1.11 14.46
C THR A 41 16.03 1.71 15.84
N ASP A 42 15.22 2.76 15.95
CA ASP A 42 14.95 3.40 17.24
C ASP A 42 14.16 2.49 18.19
N PHE A 43 13.27 1.66 17.66
CA PHE A 43 12.59 0.62 18.44
C PHE A 43 13.58 -0.41 19.01
N ILE A 44 14.53 -0.89 18.19
CA ILE A 44 15.54 -1.86 18.61
C ILE A 44 16.48 -1.21 19.65
N VAL A 45 16.97 0.00 19.39
CA VAL A 45 17.85 0.72 20.33
C VAL A 45 17.14 0.99 21.66
N SER A 46 15.86 1.39 21.64
CA SER A 46 15.07 1.61 22.85
C SER A 46 14.92 0.32 23.68
N ASN A 47 14.67 -0.82 23.02
CA ASN A 47 14.60 -2.11 23.72
C ASN A 47 15.94 -2.54 24.29
N ILE A 48 17.06 -2.34 23.57
CA ILE A 48 18.41 -2.61 24.08
C ILE A 48 18.69 -1.75 25.31
N ASN A 49 18.39 -0.45 25.24
CA ASN A 49 18.56 0.46 26.37
C ASN A 49 17.75 -0.02 27.60
N SER A 50 16.54 -0.46 27.40
CA SER A 50 15.66 -0.94 28.48
C SER A 50 16.14 -2.27 29.07
N LEU A 51 16.63 -3.21 28.24
CA LEU A 51 17.05 -4.54 28.70
C LEU A 51 18.42 -4.53 29.36
N PHE A 52 19.36 -3.71 28.86
CA PHE A 52 20.75 -3.72 29.30
C PHE A 52 21.14 -2.47 30.08
N ASN A 53 20.17 -1.59 30.44
CA ASN A 53 20.41 -0.30 31.08
C ASN A 53 21.52 0.54 30.40
N THR A 54 21.53 0.52 29.06
CA THR A 54 22.43 1.32 28.23
C THR A 54 21.82 2.66 27.88
N ASN A 55 22.62 3.64 27.51
CA ASN A 55 22.17 4.97 27.06
C ASN A 55 22.59 5.24 25.61
N LEU A 56 22.31 4.29 24.70
CA LEU A 56 22.56 4.48 23.27
C LEU A 56 21.63 5.57 22.72
N SER A 57 22.15 6.50 21.96
CA SER A 57 21.37 7.57 21.34
C SER A 57 20.47 7.04 20.25
N LEU A 58 19.19 7.50 20.22
CA LEU A 58 18.27 7.22 19.14
C LEU A 58 18.70 7.97 17.88
N LEU A 59 18.65 7.31 16.73
CA LEU A 59 19.07 7.89 15.45
C LEU A 59 18.04 8.86 14.87
N ARG A 60 16.76 8.72 15.22
CA ARG A 60 15.62 9.54 14.77
C ARG A 60 15.60 9.76 13.26
N LEU A 61 15.85 8.69 12.51
CA LEU A 61 15.85 8.72 11.06
C LEU A 61 14.46 9.13 10.52
N ALA A 62 14.44 10.09 9.61
CA ALA A 62 13.21 10.45 8.91
C ALA A 62 12.74 9.26 8.07
N ILE A 63 11.55 8.72 8.37
CA ILE A 63 10.98 7.60 7.64
C ILE A 63 10.52 8.09 6.26
N PRO A 64 11.06 7.54 5.15
CA PRO A 64 10.59 7.89 3.82
C PRO A 64 9.11 7.54 3.64
N ILE A 65 8.34 8.47 3.06
CA ILE A 65 6.90 8.27 2.82
C ILE A 65 6.69 7.02 1.96
N GLY A 66 5.82 6.13 2.41
CA GLY A 66 5.45 4.91 1.68
C GLY A 66 6.52 3.81 1.67
N ILE A 67 7.59 3.88 2.48
CA ILE A 67 8.70 2.91 2.45
C ILE A 67 8.20 1.46 2.50
N SER A 68 7.25 1.13 3.36
CA SER A 68 6.71 -0.23 3.45
C SER A 68 6.00 -0.65 2.15
N PHE A 69 5.22 0.27 1.57
CA PHE A 69 4.44 -0.03 0.35
C PHE A 69 5.35 -0.25 -0.85
N TYR A 70 6.28 0.67 -1.13
CA TYR A 70 7.14 0.50 -2.29
C TYR A 70 8.18 -0.62 -2.10
N THR A 71 8.64 -0.91 -0.87
CA THR A 71 9.48 -2.07 -0.61
C THR A 71 8.74 -3.37 -0.96
N PHE A 72 7.49 -3.56 -0.49
CA PHE A 72 6.69 -4.72 -0.86
C PHE A 72 6.38 -4.78 -2.35
N GLN A 73 6.22 -3.66 -3.01
CA GLN A 73 6.00 -3.57 -4.44
C GLN A 73 7.23 -4.03 -5.22
N ILE A 74 8.42 -3.57 -4.84
CA ILE A 74 9.71 -3.99 -5.39
C ILE A 74 9.92 -5.50 -5.19
N LEU A 75 9.75 -6.00 -3.96
CA LEU A 75 9.90 -7.42 -3.65
C LEU A 75 8.96 -8.29 -4.49
N SER A 76 7.71 -7.85 -4.66
CA SER A 76 6.77 -8.56 -5.53
C SER A 76 7.25 -8.62 -6.98
N TYR A 77 7.78 -7.53 -7.51
CA TYR A 77 8.33 -7.48 -8.86
C TYR A 77 9.52 -8.43 -9.02
N GLU A 78 10.50 -8.40 -8.11
CA GLU A 78 11.67 -9.29 -8.15
C GLU A 78 11.28 -10.77 -8.07
N ILE A 79 10.31 -11.11 -7.21
CA ILE A 79 9.77 -12.47 -7.10
C ILE A 79 9.06 -12.89 -8.40
N ASP A 80 8.27 -12.01 -8.99
CA ASP A 80 7.55 -12.30 -10.23
C ASP A 80 8.50 -12.44 -11.43
N VAL A 81 9.59 -11.66 -11.48
CA VAL A 81 10.70 -11.86 -12.46
C VAL A 81 11.38 -13.21 -12.24
N TYR A 82 11.70 -13.57 -10.99
CA TYR A 82 12.33 -14.86 -10.68
C TYR A 82 11.44 -16.04 -11.07
N ARG A 83 10.13 -15.94 -10.82
CA ARG A 83 9.13 -16.96 -11.20
C ARG A 83 8.85 -16.99 -12.71
N GLY A 84 9.36 -16.04 -13.47
CA GLY A 84 9.09 -15.93 -14.91
C GLY A 84 7.67 -15.49 -15.25
N LYS A 85 6.93 -14.92 -14.30
CA LYS A 85 5.56 -14.41 -14.51
C LYS A 85 5.53 -13.12 -15.30
N VAL A 86 6.57 -12.27 -15.12
CA VAL A 86 6.72 -11.00 -15.81
C VAL A 86 8.09 -10.92 -16.48
N LYS A 87 8.18 -10.16 -17.56
CA LYS A 87 9.46 -9.85 -18.19
C LYS A 87 10.23 -8.83 -17.36
N VAL A 88 11.56 -8.97 -17.33
CA VAL A 88 12.39 -7.98 -16.66
C VAL A 88 12.29 -6.64 -17.36
N GLN A 89 12.01 -5.58 -16.62
CA GLN A 89 11.98 -4.21 -17.17
C GLN A 89 13.40 -3.72 -17.40
N ARG A 90 13.71 -3.45 -18.68
CA ARG A 90 15.05 -2.97 -19.10
C ARG A 90 15.18 -1.46 -19.13
N ASN A 91 14.07 -0.74 -18.95
CA ASN A 91 14.09 0.70 -18.88
C ASN A 91 13.92 1.14 -17.41
N LEU A 92 14.98 1.73 -16.86
CA LEU A 92 15.00 2.20 -15.47
C LEU A 92 13.89 3.23 -15.19
N LEU A 93 13.60 4.13 -16.15
CA LEU A 93 12.56 5.15 -15.97
C LEU A 93 11.17 4.51 -15.85
N LYS A 94 10.86 3.46 -16.64
CA LYS A 94 9.59 2.75 -16.54
C LYS A 94 9.46 2.01 -15.19
N LEU A 95 10.53 1.39 -14.70
CA LEU A 95 10.54 0.79 -13.37
C LEU A 95 10.38 1.86 -12.29
N ALA A 96 11.06 3.00 -12.42
CA ALA A 96 10.91 4.11 -11.51
C ALA A 96 9.47 4.65 -11.51
N THR A 97 8.87 4.85 -12.68
CA THR A 97 7.45 5.25 -12.81
C THR A 97 6.53 4.27 -12.09
N TYR A 98 6.72 2.96 -12.27
CA TYR A 98 5.94 1.94 -11.58
C TYR A 98 6.01 2.08 -10.05
N VAL A 99 7.22 2.21 -9.51
CA VAL A 99 7.43 2.28 -8.05
C VAL A 99 6.99 3.62 -7.45
N THR A 100 7.16 4.72 -8.20
CA THR A 100 6.84 6.07 -7.70
C THR A 100 5.44 6.56 -8.05
N LEU A 101 4.61 5.72 -8.66
CA LEU A 101 3.27 6.10 -9.11
C LEU A 101 2.42 6.56 -7.92
N PHE A 102 2.27 7.88 -7.78
CA PHE A 102 1.76 8.54 -6.58
C PHE A 102 0.35 8.11 -6.13
N PRO A 103 -0.61 7.75 -7.02
CA PRO A 103 -1.93 7.34 -6.55
C PRO A 103 -1.91 6.09 -5.66
N GLN A 104 -0.91 5.21 -5.84
CA GLN A 104 -0.80 3.97 -5.07
C GLN A 104 0.21 4.05 -3.91
N LEU A 105 1.11 5.07 -3.90
CA LEU A 105 2.32 5.09 -3.07
C LEU A 105 2.04 5.07 -1.55
N ILE A 106 0.94 5.64 -1.08
CA ILE A 106 0.66 5.79 0.36
C ILE A 106 -0.29 4.70 0.87
N ALA A 107 -1.48 4.57 0.30
CA ALA A 107 -2.51 3.62 0.73
C ALA A 107 -3.45 3.19 -0.42
N GLY A 108 -3.06 3.40 -1.68
CA GLY A 108 -3.80 2.93 -2.86
C GLY A 108 -3.83 1.40 -2.96
N PRO A 109 -4.58 0.86 -3.92
CA PRO A 109 -4.50 -0.56 -4.25
C PRO A 109 -3.05 -0.93 -4.53
N ILE A 110 -2.57 -2.03 -3.94
CA ILE A 110 -1.22 -2.51 -4.23
C ILE A 110 -1.22 -3.09 -5.65
N VAL A 111 -0.73 -2.30 -6.60
CA VAL A 111 -0.70 -2.70 -8.00
C VAL A 111 0.49 -3.62 -8.24
N ARG A 112 0.24 -4.77 -8.90
CA ARG A 112 1.31 -5.67 -9.35
C ARG A 112 1.91 -5.12 -10.64
N TYR A 113 3.20 -5.38 -10.85
CA TYR A 113 3.86 -5.02 -12.11
C TYR A 113 3.16 -5.69 -13.31
N GLU A 114 2.77 -6.95 -13.18
CA GLU A 114 2.00 -7.72 -14.17
C GLU A 114 0.72 -6.99 -14.64
N THR A 115 0.04 -6.29 -13.72
CA THR A 115 -1.22 -5.60 -14.01
C THR A 115 -1.03 -4.38 -14.92
N ILE A 116 0.07 -3.63 -14.74
CA ILE A 116 0.32 -2.38 -15.46
C ILE A 116 1.48 -2.44 -16.45
N GLU A 117 2.14 -3.60 -16.60
CA GLU A 117 3.28 -3.78 -17.50
C GLU A 117 2.97 -3.28 -18.91
N LYS A 118 1.80 -3.66 -19.47
CA LYS A 118 1.36 -3.22 -20.80
C LYS A 118 1.01 -1.73 -20.84
N GLU A 119 0.36 -1.23 -19.79
CA GLU A 119 -0.05 0.17 -19.72
C GLU A 119 1.12 1.13 -19.53
N LEU A 120 2.26 0.67 -19.01
CA LEU A 120 3.48 1.47 -18.97
C LEU A 120 4.01 1.80 -20.38
N ASP A 121 3.69 0.97 -21.37
CA ASP A 121 4.16 1.10 -22.75
C ASP A 121 3.08 1.59 -23.72
N GLU A 122 1.85 1.13 -23.56
CA GLU A 122 0.79 1.24 -24.57
C GLU A 122 -0.47 1.92 -24.04
N ARG A 123 -0.41 2.60 -22.85
CA ARG A 123 -1.59 3.25 -22.31
C ARG A 123 -2.14 4.33 -23.25
N LYS A 124 -3.44 4.45 -23.24
CA LYS A 124 -4.17 5.51 -23.96
C LYS A 124 -5.02 6.28 -22.97
N GLU A 125 -4.82 7.58 -22.94
CA GLU A 125 -5.66 8.49 -22.16
C GLU A 125 -6.87 8.85 -23.04
N THR A 126 -8.08 8.38 -22.65
CA THR A 126 -9.32 8.73 -23.35
C THR A 126 -10.12 9.74 -22.55
N LYS A 127 -11.02 10.48 -23.23
CA LYS A 127 -11.95 11.41 -22.54
C LYS A 127 -12.90 10.66 -21.61
N GLU A 128 -13.31 9.48 -22.02
CA GLU A 128 -14.19 8.57 -21.26
C GLU A 128 -13.52 8.10 -19.98
N ASP A 129 -12.25 7.65 -20.04
CA ASP A 129 -11.48 7.26 -18.86
C ASP A 129 -11.22 8.45 -17.95
N PHE A 130 -10.95 9.62 -18.49
CA PHE A 130 -10.77 10.84 -17.71
C PHE A 130 -12.06 11.22 -16.97
N ALA A 131 -13.21 11.24 -17.65
CA ALA A 131 -14.50 11.55 -17.04
C ALA A 131 -14.89 10.52 -15.95
N TYR A 132 -14.67 9.22 -16.22
CA TYR A 132 -14.85 8.17 -15.21
C TYR A 132 -13.93 8.41 -14.01
N GLY A 133 -12.65 8.72 -14.26
CA GLY A 133 -11.66 8.98 -13.23
C GLY A 133 -12.05 10.15 -12.33
N VAL A 134 -12.51 11.26 -12.89
CA VAL A 134 -13.02 12.43 -12.14
C VAL A 134 -14.22 12.03 -11.29
N THR A 135 -15.19 11.32 -11.84
CA THR A 135 -16.38 10.86 -11.10
C THR A 135 -16.00 9.95 -9.94
N ARG A 136 -15.11 8.98 -10.19
CA ARG A 136 -14.65 8.03 -9.17
C ARG A 136 -13.85 8.73 -8.05
N PHE A 137 -12.98 9.66 -8.42
CA PHE A 137 -12.22 10.48 -7.46
C PHE A 137 -13.14 11.32 -6.59
N THR A 138 -14.09 12.04 -7.20
CA THR A 138 -15.04 12.89 -6.48
C THR A 138 -15.93 12.07 -5.54
N THR A 139 -16.37 10.89 -5.95
CA THR A 139 -17.12 9.97 -5.09
C THR A 139 -16.28 9.50 -3.91
N GLY A 140 -15.01 9.15 -4.13
CA GLY A 140 -14.08 8.79 -3.06
C GLY A 140 -13.86 9.96 -2.09
N LEU A 141 -13.63 11.16 -2.62
CA LEU A 141 -13.47 12.37 -1.80
C LEU A 141 -14.73 12.66 -0.96
N ALA A 142 -15.91 12.50 -1.54
CA ALA A 142 -17.18 12.66 -0.82
C ALA A 142 -17.30 11.63 0.33
N LYS A 143 -16.99 10.36 0.10
CA LYS A 143 -16.94 9.33 1.15
C LYS A 143 -15.97 9.72 2.27
N LYS A 144 -14.78 10.24 1.93
CA LYS A 144 -13.77 10.66 2.92
C LYS A 144 -14.26 11.82 3.75
N VAL A 145 -14.75 12.89 3.12
CA VAL A 145 -15.09 14.15 3.79
C VAL A 145 -16.41 14.03 4.52
N LEU A 146 -17.46 13.53 3.87
CA LEU A 146 -18.83 13.56 4.39
C LEU A 146 -19.14 12.37 5.32
N ILE A 147 -18.45 11.25 5.19
CA ILE A 147 -18.73 10.05 5.99
C ILE A 147 -17.56 9.73 6.93
N ALA A 148 -16.38 9.43 6.40
CA ALA A 148 -15.27 8.93 7.21
C ALA A 148 -14.79 9.96 8.24
N ASN A 149 -14.62 11.23 7.84
CA ASN A 149 -14.19 12.30 8.75
C ASN A 149 -15.24 12.57 9.83
N MET A 150 -16.53 12.61 9.47
CA MET A 150 -17.62 12.83 10.44
C MET A 150 -17.70 11.69 11.46
N LEU A 151 -17.57 10.44 11.01
CA LEU A 151 -17.49 9.29 11.92
C LEU A 151 -16.23 9.33 12.78
N GLY A 152 -15.11 9.81 12.24
CA GLY A 152 -13.87 10.02 13.01
C GLY A 152 -14.01 11.04 14.11
N GLU A 153 -14.67 12.18 13.86
CA GLU A 153 -14.98 13.16 14.90
C GLU A 153 -15.94 12.59 15.95
N LEU A 154 -16.97 11.85 15.53
CA LEU A 154 -17.86 11.16 16.46
C LEU A 154 -17.07 10.18 17.36
N CYS A 155 -16.16 9.40 16.81
CA CYS A 155 -15.29 8.49 17.59
C CYS A 155 -14.43 9.25 18.61
N LYS A 156 -13.91 10.43 18.26
CA LYS A 156 -13.15 11.28 19.21
C LYS A 156 -14.02 11.79 20.37
N VAL A 157 -15.27 12.19 20.08
CA VAL A 157 -16.23 12.58 21.12
C VAL A 157 -16.49 11.42 22.08
N PHE A 158 -16.66 10.21 21.57
CA PHE A 158 -16.82 9.02 22.39
C PHE A 158 -15.59 8.72 23.25
N LEU A 159 -14.39 8.82 22.72
CA LEU A 159 -13.15 8.55 23.48
C LEU A 159 -12.93 9.54 24.61
N ASN A 160 -13.28 10.81 24.40
CA ASN A 160 -13.07 11.88 25.36
C ASN A 160 -14.27 12.08 26.32
N GLY A 161 -15.39 11.40 26.06
CA GLY A 161 -16.61 11.49 26.89
C GLY A 161 -16.46 10.78 28.23
N THR A 162 -17.18 11.28 29.22
CA THR A 162 -17.22 10.72 30.59
C THR A 162 -18.28 9.65 30.74
N GLU A 163 -19.32 9.66 29.92
CA GLU A 163 -20.37 8.66 29.93
C GLU A 163 -19.92 7.36 29.31
N LYS A 164 -20.17 6.23 30.01
CA LYS A 164 -19.68 4.91 29.60
C LYS A 164 -20.78 3.84 29.74
N SER A 165 -21.93 4.09 29.09
CA SER A 165 -23.00 3.10 29.03
C SER A 165 -22.73 2.01 27.99
N VAL A 166 -23.39 0.85 28.13
CA VAL A 166 -23.29 -0.26 27.17
C VAL A 166 -23.69 0.20 25.75
N ALA A 167 -24.76 0.99 25.63
CA ALA A 167 -25.20 1.54 24.35
C ALA A 167 -24.14 2.44 23.71
N PHE A 168 -23.46 3.24 24.54
CA PHE A 168 -22.35 4.10 24.10
C PHE A 168 -21.22 3.30 23.43
N TYR A 169 -20.78 2.19 24.04
CA TYR A 169 -19.74 1.36 23.45
C TYR A 169 -20.17 0.65 22.17
N TRP A 170 -21.43 0.24 22.06
CA TRP A 170 -21.96 -0.33 20.82
C TRP A 170 -21.97 0.69 19.67
N ILE A 171 -22.46 1.92 19.95
CA ILE A 171 -22.48 2.99 18.94
C ILE A 171 -21.04 3.35 18.52
N TYR A 172 -20.11 3.48 19.49
CA TYR A 172 -18.70 3.70 19.20
C TYR A 172 -18.10 2.60 18.31
N GLY A 173 -18.33 1.32 18.66
CA GLY A 173 -17.83 0.19 17.88
C GLY A 173 -18.32 0.20 16.43
N ILE A 174 -19.60 0.46 16.22
CA ILE A 174 -20.20 0.57 14.87
C ILE A 174 -19.63 1.78 14.13
N ALA A 175 -19.57 2.96 14.78
CA ALA A 175 -19.03 4.17 14.17
C ALA A 175 -17.55 3.99 13.77
N TYR A 176 -16.75 3.36 14.62
CA TYR A 176 -15.33 3.06 14.35
C TYR A 176 -15.15 2.06 13.20
N ALA A 177 -15.95 1.00 13.17
CA ALA A 177 -15.92 0.03 12.07
C ALA A 177 -16.27 0.69 10.71
N LEU A 178 -17.31 1.51 10.69
CA LEU A 178 -17.70 2.26 9.49
C LEU A 178 -16.65 3.32 9.12
N GLN A 179 -16.05 4.00 10.08
CA GLN A 179 -15.01 4.99 9.86
C GLN A 179 -13.80 4.36 9.16
N ILE A 180 -13.29 3.23 9.66
CA ILE A 180 -12.15 2.53 9.03
C ILE A 180 -12.50 2.12 7.59
N TYR A 181 -13.70 1.58 7.38
CA TYR A 181 -14.13 1.14 6.04
C TYR A 181 -14.23 2.30 5.08
N PHE A 182 -14.96 3.35 5.43
CA PHE A 182 -15.16 4.49 4.54
C PHE A 182 -13.87 5.27 4.32
N ASP A 183 -13.01 5.39 5.33
CA ASP A 183 -11.71 6.05 5.20
C ASP A 183 -10.82 5.35 4.17
N PHE A 184 -10.66 4.05 4.31
CA PHE A 184 -9.77 3.29 3.45
C PHE A 184 -10.36 3.03 2.05
N SER A 185 -11.67 2.75 1.95
CA SER A 185 -12.31 2.59 0.66
C SER A 185 -12.39 3.87 -0.14
N ALA A 186 -12.58 5.02 0.53
CA ALA A 186 -12.55 6.33 -0.08
C ALA A 186 -11.19 6.64 -0.71
N TYR A 187 -10.11 6.37 0.03
CA TYR A 187 -8.77 6.54 -0.51
C TYR A 187 -8.51 5.64 -1.72
N SER A 188 -8.96 4.38 -1.64
CA SER A 188 -8.84 3.45 -2.77
C SER A 188 -9.61 3.94 -4.00
N ASP A 189 -10.82 4.48 -3.83
CA ASP A 189 -11.62 5.06 -4.92
C ASP A 189 -10.91 6.26 -5.55
N MET A 190 -10.35 7.16 -4.72
CA MET A 190 -9.57 8.29 -5.22
C MET A 190 -8.34 7.84 -6.01
N ALA A 191 -7.62 6.83 -5.52
CA ALA A 191 -6.45 6.28 -6.20
C ALA A 191 -6.79 5.63 -7.55
N ILE A 192 -7.89 4.84 -7.61
CA ILE A 192 -8.41 4.26 -8.84
C ILE A 192 -8.82 5.35 -9.82
N GLY A 193 -9.52 6.38 -9.34
CA GLY A 193 -9.93 7.52 -10.15
C GLY A 193 -8.75 8.25 -10.76
N LEU A 194 -7.72 8.56 -9.95
CA LEU A 194 -6.49 9.18 -10.44
C LEU A 194 -5.77 8.28 -11.45
N GLY A 195 -5.65 6.98 -11.17
CA GLY A 195 -5.08 6.03 -12.12
C GLY A 195 -5.76 6.10 -13.48
N ARG A 196 -7.10 6.09 -13.50
CA ARG A 196 -7.89 6.20 -14.75
C ARG A 196 -7.65 7.49 -15.52
N MET A 197 -7.52 8.63 -14.83
CA MET A 197 -7.19 9.90 -15.48
C MET A 197 -5.85 9.87 -16.21
N PHE A 198 -4.91 9.03 -15.75
CA PHE A 198 -3.60 8.82 -16.37
C PHE A 198 -3.53 7.59 -17.28
N GLY A 199 -4.66 6.97 -17.60
CA GLY A 199 -4.75 5.78 -18.47
C GLY A 199 -4.30 4.48 -17.79
N PHE A 200 -4.26 4.42 -16.44
CA PHE A 200 -3.98 3.21 -15.69
C PHE A 200 -5.25 2.59 -15.09
N HIS A 201 -5.37 1.27 -15.18
CA HIS A 201 -6.54 0.53 -14.72
C HIS A 201 -6.22 -0.27 -13.46
N PHE A 202 -6.34 0.38 -12.30
CA PHE A 202 -6.14 -0.30 -11.02
C PHE A 202 -7.33 -1.18 -10.67
N LEU A 203 -7.05 -2.31 -10.03
CA LEU A 203 -8.07 -3.25 -9.57
C LEU A 203 -8.82 -2.71 -8.35
N GLU A 204 -10.10 -3.14 -8.20
CA GLU A 204 -10.89 -2.83 -7.02
C GLU A 204 -10.24 -3.38 -5.75
N ASN A 205 -10.28 -2.60 -4.67
CA ASN A 205 -9.68 -2.96 -3.40
C ASN A 205 -10.71 -3.38 -2.35
N PHE A 206 -11.98 -2.99 -2.53
CA PHE A 206 -13.09 -3.29 -1.64
C PHE A 206 -14.32 -3.75 -2.42
N ASN A 207 -15.03 -4.74 -1.88
CA ASN A 207 -16.30 -5.24 -2.41
C ASN A 207 -17.28 -5.54 -1.28
N TYR A 208 -17.86 -4.49 -0.67
CA TYR A 208 -18.83 -4.60 0.42
C TYR A 208 -18.48 -5.63 1.49
N PRO A 209 -17.37 -5.47 2.22
CA PRO A 209 -16.82 -6.52 3.10
C PRO A 209 -17.75 -6.88 4.26
N TYR A 210 -18.56 -5.94 4.76
CA TYR A 210 -19.41 -6.17 5.92
C TYR A 210 -20.68 -7.01 5.68
N ILE A 211 -20.98 -7.36 4.42
CA ILE A 211 -22.05 -8.33 4.11
C ILE A 211 -21.55 -9.78 4.11
N SER A 212 -20.28 -10.01 4.41
CA SER A 212 -19.65 -11.33 4.39
C SER A 212 -20.24 -12.27 5.43
N LYS A 213 -20.44 -13.52 5.05
CA LYS A 213 -20.97 -14.59 5.92
C LYS A 213 -19.88 -15.39 6.63
N SER A 214 -18.62 -15.16 6.30
CA SER A 214 -17.46 -15.81 6.92
C SER A 214 -16.24 -14.90 6.92
N ILE A 215 -15.27 -15.18 7.81
CA ILE A 215 -13.99 -14.47 7.86
C ILE A 215 -13.21 -14.62 6.55
N THR A 216 -13.25 -15.81 5.95
CA THR A 216 -12.61 -16.06 4.65
C THR A 216 -13.22 -15.19 3.53
N GLU A 217 -14.55 -15.05 3.51
CA GLU A 217 -15.23 -14.18 2.56
C GLU A 217 -14.91 -12.71 2.83
N PHE A 218 -14.88 -12.30 4.11
CA PHE A 218 -14.49 -10.94 4.50
C PHE A 218 -13.14 -10.56 3.91
N TRP A 219 -12.09 -11.35 4.08
CA TRP A 219 -10.76 -11.07 3.54
C TRP A 219 -10.69 -11.14 2.00
N ARG A 220 -11.62 -11.78 1.33
CA ARG A 220 -11.75 -11.73 -0.13
C ARG A 220 -12.40 -10.44 -0.63
N ARG A 221 -13.07 -9.70 0.24
CA ARG A 221 -13.79 -8.46 -0.05
C ARG A 221 -13.11 -7.23 0.53
N TRP A 222 -12.27 -7.40 1.54
CA TRP A 222 -11.49 -6.37 2.22
C TRP A 222 -10.06 -6.38 1.72
N HIS A 223 -9.53 -5.20 1.30
CA HIS A 223 -8.15 -5.01 0.85
C HIS A 223 -7.69 -6.10 -0.13
N ILE A 224 -8.46 -6.27 -1.22
CA ILE A 224 -8.33 -7.35 -2.20
C ILE A 224 -6.93 -7.39 -2.80
N SER A 225 -6.32 -6.22 -3.04
CA SER A 225 -4.97 -6.10 -3.58
C SER A 225 -3.91 -6.74 -2.67
N LEU A 226 -4.06 -6.62 -1.33
CA LEU A 226 -3.19 -7.28 -0.36
C LEU A 226 -3.48 -8.78 -0.29
N SER A 227 -4.75 -9.15 -0.12
CA SER A 227 -5.18 -10.56 0.01
C SER A 227 -4.78 -11.42 -1.18
N SER A 228 -4.79 -10.85 -2.39
CA SER A 228 -4.38 -11.55 -3.61
C SER A 228 -2.87 -11.75 -3.74
N ARG A 229 -2.05 -11.06 -2.95
CA ARG A 229 -0.58 -11.22 -2.95
C ARG A 229 -0.10 -12.41 -2.16
N PHE A 230 -0.83 -12.80 -1.11
CA PHE A 230 -0.44 -13.90 -0.23
C PHE A 230 -1.05 -15.25 -0.65
N LYS A 231 -1.69 -15.31 -1.82
CA LYS A 231 -2.11 -16.54 -2.51
C LYS A 231 -1.09 -16.90 -3.59
#